data_77787475e8a032f27bbee6580215ef71
#
_entry.id   77787475e8a032f27bbee6580215ef71
#
_cell.length_a   1.000
_cell.length_b   1.000
_cell.length_c   1.000
_cell.angle_alpha   90.00
_cell.angle_beta   90.00
_cell.angle_gamma   90.00
#
_symmetry.space_group_name_H-M   'P 1'
#
loop_
_entity.id
_entity.type
_entity.pdbx_description
1 polymer ?
#
loop_
_entity_poly.entity_id
_entity_poly.type
_entity_poly.pdbx_seq_one_letter_code
_entity_poly.pdbx_strand_id
1 'polypeptide(L)'
;MSSSNNLKQIALGIHNYHAAYKKLPQNITSVDGTPLLSWRVAILPFIDEYNLYKKFKLNEPWDSPHNIKLLDVMPGIFTHPGMVTAPGTTVYQRPVGKGLMSPVGELGFRDVTDGLSNTIMGVESLGEDAVKWTQPDDIRLDNEAPLKMLQDGTRQGFHVVLADGAVVFIANQIDPMLFKGLLTRSGRERVDF
;
A
#
# COMPACT_ATOMS: atom_id res chain seq x y z
N MET A 1 -18.11 3.92 4.09
CA MET A 1 -17.35 2.64 4.00
C MET A 1 -16.46 2.56 5.24
N SER A 2 -16.11 1.36 5.72
CA SER A 2 -15.11 1.23 6.80
C SER A 2 -13.70 1.16 6.21
N SER A 3 -12.68 1.51 6.99
CA SER A 3 -11.27 1.40 6.58
C SER A 3 -10.92 -0.03 6.16
N SER A 4 -11.39 -1.03 6.91
CA SER A 4 -11.21 -2.44 6.56
C SER A 4 -11.79 -2.79 5.16
N ASN A 5 -12.96 -2.25 4.78
CA ASN A 5 -13.54 -2.49 3.46
C ASN A 5 -12.71 -1.82 2.34
N ASN A 6 -12.16 -0.63 2.59
CA ASN A 6 -11.27 0.03 1.64
C ASN A 6 -10.01 -0.81 1.38
N LEU A 7 -9.36 -1.29 2.44
CA LEU A 7 -8.19 -2.16 2.32
C LEU A 7 -8.51 -3.47 1.59
N LYS A 8 -9.69 -4.08 1.82
CA LYS A 8 -10.14 -5.28 1.08
C LYS A 8 -10.29 -5.00 -0.41
N GLN A 9 -10.87 -3.86 -0.80
CA GLN A 9 -11.00 -3.48 -2.21
C GLN A 9 -9.64 -3.19 -2.86
N ILE A 10 -8.73 -2.52 -2.14
CA ILE A 10 -7.36 -2.30 -2.59
C ILE A 10 -6.64 -3.65 -2.81
N ALA A 11 -6.75 -4.57 -1.84
CA ALA A 11 -6.18 -5.91 -1.97
C ALA A 11 -6.74 -6.67 -3.17
N LEU A 12 -8.06 -6.64 -3.38
CA LEU A 12 -8.71 -7.25 -4.54
C LEU A 12 -8.15 -6.68 -5.85
N GLY A 13 -7.97 -5.36 -5.94
CA GLY A 13 -7.34 -4.71 -7.08
C GLY A 13 -5.92 -5.20 -7.33
N ILE A 14 -5.11 -5.36 -6.26
CA ILE A 14 -3.75 -5.90 -6.34
C ILE A 14 -3.77 -7.36 -6.82
N HIS A 15 -4.67 -8.20 -6.30
CA HIS A 15 -4.81 -9.60 -6.72
C HIS A 15 -5.25 -9.72 -8.18
N ASN A 16 -6.22 -8.93 -8.62
CA ASN A 16 -6.68 -8.89 -10.02
C ASN A 16 -5.55 -8.44 -10.97
N TYR A 17 -4.77 -7.43 -10.57
CA TYR A 17 -3.57 -7.01 -11.30
C TYR A 17 -2.57 -8.18 -11.42
N HIS A 18 -2.29 -8.87 -10.31
CA HIS A 18 -1.39 -10.03 -10.32
C HIS A 18 -1.94 -11.19 -11.17
N ALA A 19 -3.24 -11.43 -11.16
CA ALA A 19 -3.86 -12.45 -12.02
C ALA A 19 -3.62 -12.17 -13.51
N ALA A 20 -3.68 -10.89 -13.91
CA ALA A 20 -3.47 -10.45 -15.28
C ALA A 20 -1.99 -10.43 -15.69
N TYR A 21 -1.11 -9.89 -14.84
CA TYR A 21 0.29 -9.60 -15.19
C TYR A 21 1.31 -10.55 -14.57
N LYS A 22 0.90 -11.47 -13.69
CA LYS A 22 1.75 -12.44 -12.96
C LYS A 22 2.82 -11.79 -12.07
N LYS A 23 2.66 -10.50 -11.78
CA LYS A 23 3.50 -9.71 -10.87
C LYS A 23 2.63 -8.74 -10.05
N LEU A 24 3.12 -8.34 -8.89
CA LEU A 24 2.46 -7.33 -8.07
C LEU A 24 2.53 -5.95 -8.74
N PRO A 25 1.55 -5.06 -8.52
CA PRO A 25 1.61 -3.72 -9.06
C PRO A 25 2.81 -2.98 -8.50
N GLN A 26 3.54 -2.34 -9.41
CA GLN A 26 4.71 -1.53 -9.13
C GLN A 26 4.38 -0.06 -9.36
N ASN A 27 5.21 0.83 -8.85
CA ASN A 27 5.19 2.22 -9.31
C ASN A 27 5.48 2.26 -10.82
N ILE A 28 4.76 3.09 -11.53
CA ILE A 28 4.98 3.31 -12.96
C ILE A 28 6.26 4.13 -13.10
N THR A 29 7.19 3.65 -13.91
CA THR A 29 8.51 4.27 -14.11
C THR A 29 8.70 4.67 -15.57
N SER A 30 9.57 5.65 -15.79
CA SER A 30 10.11 5.97 -17.12
C SER A 30 11.07 4.86 -17.61
N VAL A 31 11.53 4.97 -18.83
CA VAL A 31 12.47 4.01 -19.44
C VAL A 31 13.80 3.92 -18.68
N ASP A 32 14.24 5.02 -18.08
CA ASP A 32 15.46 5.08 -17.26
C ASP A 32 15.25 4.63 -15.79
N GLY A 33 14.02 4.17 -15.47
CA GLY A 33 13.67 3.68 -14.12
C GLY A 33 13.24 4.74 -13.12
N THR A 34 13.12 6.01 -13.53
CA THR A 34 12.63 7.09 -12.65
C THR A 34 11.15 6.86 -12.31
N PRO A 35 10.75 6.81 -11.03
CA PRO A 35 9.35 6.66 -10.64
C PRO A 35 8.52 7.88 -11.08
N LEU A 36 7.44 7.63 -11.81
CA LEU A 36 6.53 8.67 -12.34
C LEU A 36 5.20 8.70 -11.59
N LEU A 37 4.58 7.56 -11.40
CA LEU A 37 3.25 7.43 -10.78
C LEU A 37 3.22 6.26 -9.78
N SER A 38 2.36 6.38 -8.80
CA SER A 38 2.14 5.36 -7.77
C SER A 38 1.55 4.07 -8.36
N TRP A 39 1.85 2.93 -7.73
CA TRP A 39 1.17 1.65 -7.95
C TRP A 39 -0.37 1.75 -7.77
N ARG A 40 -0.87 2.74 -7.01
CA ARG A 40 -2.30 3.01 -6.85
C ARG A 40 -2.94 3.40 -8.16
N VAL A 41 -2.22 4.13 -9.03
CA VAL A 41 -2.64 4.44 -10.39
C VAL A 41 -2.65 3.18 -11.26
N ALA A 42 -1.66 2.29 -11.10
CA ALA A 42 -1.59 1.04 -11.86
C ALA A 42 -2.75 0.08 -11.60
N ILE A 43 -3.36 0.11 -10.39
CA ILE A 43 -4.50 -0.76 -10.06
C ILE A 43 -5.86 -0.17 -10.43
N LEU A 44 -5.97 1.07 -10.87
CA LEU A 44 -7.24 1.71 -11.22
C LEU A 44 -8.11 0.85 -12.17
N PRO A 45 -7.56 0.20 -13.22
CA PRO A 45 -8.35 -0.67 -14.09
C PRO A 45 -8.98 -1.89 -13.39
N PHE A 46 -8.48 -2.25 -12.21
CA PHE A 46 -8.86 -3.43 -11.45
C PHE A 46 -9.75 -3.13 -10.23
N ILE A 47 -10.16 -1.85 -10.10
CA ILE A 47 -11.04 -1.34 -9.03
C ILE A 47 -12.17 -0.50 -9.62
N ASP A 48 -12.61 -0.82 -10.83
CA ASP A 48 -13.67 -0.14 -11.59
C ASP A 48 -13.39 1.33 -11.96
N GLU A 49 -12.11 1.76 -11.90
CA GLU A 49 -11.67 3.14 -12.19
C GLU A 49 -10.92 3.25 -13.53
N TYR A 50 -11.24 2.40 -14.51
CA TYR A 50 -10.58 2.41 -15.83
C TYR A 50 -10.72 3.75 -16.55
N ASN A 51 -11.86 4.45 -16.41
CA ASN A 51 -12.05 5.76 -17.02
C ASN A 51 -11.14 6.84 -16.43
N LEU A 52 -10.82 6.75 -15.13
CA LEU A 52 -9.84 7.62 -14.50
C LEU A 52 -8.42 7.26 -14.95
N TYR A 53 -8.10 5.96 -15.03
CA TYR A 53 -6.79 5.49 -15.52
C TYR A 53 -6.44 6.07 -16.89
N LYS A 54 -7.40 6.09 -17.84
CA LYS A 54 -7.19 6.64 -19.20
C LYS A 54 -6.89 8.14 -19.24
N LYS A 55 -7.19 8.88 -18.18
CA LYS A 55 -6.88 10.31 -18.08
C LYS A 55 -5.43 10.57 -17.72
N PHE A 56 -4.72 9.60 -17.13
CA PHE A 56 -3.32 9.77 -16.80
C PHE A 56 -2.43 9.70 -18.04
N LYS A 57 -1.44 10.58 -18.06
CA LYS A 57 -0.29 10.48 -18.97
C LYS A 57 0.79 9.66 -18.24
N LEU A 58 0.86 8.37 -18.57
CA LEU A 58 1.70 7.41 -17.85
C LEU A 58 3.20 7.63 -18.03
N ASN A 59 3.58 8.42 -19.02
CA ASN A 59 4.96 8.83 -19.32
C ASN A 59 5.35 10.18 -18.73
N GLU A 60 4.46 10.81 -17.95
CA GLU A 60 4.72 12.05 -17.22
C GLU A 60 4.70 11.80 -15.72
N PRO A 61 5.48 12.56 -14.91
CA PRO A 61 5.45 12.42 -13.45
C PRO A 61 4.09 12.85 -12.88
N TRP A 62 3.81 12.40 -11.65
CA TRP A 62 2.57 12.67 -10.92
C TRP A 62 2.28 14.16 -10.73
N ASP A 63 3.32 15.00 -10.66
CA ASP A 63 3.27 16.45 -10.47
C ASP A 63 3.39 17.25 -11.79
N SER A 64 3.36 16.58 -12.95
CA SER A 64 3.29 17.27 -14.24
C SER A 64 2.06 18.18 -14.31
N PRO A 65 2.08 19.26 -15.13
CA PRO A 65 0.93 20.17 -15.29
C PRO A 65 -0.38 19.47 -15.68
N HIS A 66 -0.29 18.27 -16.25
CA HIS A 66 -1.44 17.44 -16.59
C HIS A 66 -1.87 16.56 -15.42
N ASN A 67 -0.96 15.71 -14.91
CA ASN A 67 -1.29 14.67 -13.92
C ASN A 67 -1.65 15.24 -12.55
N ILE A 68 -1.05 16.38 -12.16
CA ILE A 68 -1.34 17.03 -10.86
C ILE A 68 -2.82 17.37 -10.69
N LYS A 69 -3.54 17.65 -11.77
CA LYS A 69 -4.99 17.96 -11.76
C LYS A 69 -5.83 16.74 -11.41
N LEU A 70 -5.29 15.54 -11.57
CA LEU A 70 -5.98 14.29 -11.25
C LEU A 70 -5.86 13.93 -9.76
N LEU A 71 -5.05 14.65 -8.99
CA LEU A 71 -4.94 14.47 -7.55
C LEU A 71 -6.30 14.68 -6.86
N ASP A 72 -7.10 15.64 -7.33
CA ASP A 72 -8.38 16.01 -6.74
C ASP A 72 -9.52 14.99 -7.02
N VAL A 73 -9.29 14.04 -7.94
CA VAL A 73 -10.28 13.00 -8.30
C VAL A 73 -9.91 11.63 -7.70
N MET A 74 -9.37 11.63 -6.49
CA MET A 74 -8.99 10.41 -5.78
C MET A 74 -10.19 9.48 -5.57
N PRO A 75 -10.11 8.19 -5.96
CA PRO A 75 -11.15 7.21 -5.66
C PRO A 75 -11.42 7.07 -4.17
N GLY A 76 -12.70 6.94 -3.80
CA GLY A 76 -13.13 6.88 -2.40
C GLY A 76 -12.50 5.75 -1.57
N ILE A 77 -12.03 4.66 -2.21
CA ILE A 77 -11.34 3.58 -1.53
C ILE A 77 -9.97 3.98 -0.96
N PHE A 78 -9.39 5.07 -1.44
CA PHE A 78 -8.12 5.61 -0.92
C PHE A 78 -8.34 6.65 0.18
N THR A 79 -9.60 7.05 0.45
CA THR A 79 -9.95 7.98 1.53
C THR A 79 -10.22 7.22 2.82
N HIS A 80 -9.54 7.58 3.92
CA HIS A 80 -9.84 6.99 5.23
C HIS A 80 -11.10 7.62 5.84
N PRO A 81 -12.12 6.82 6.25
CA PRO A 81 -13.40 7.35 6.69
C PRO A 81 -13.37 8.05 8.06
N GLY A 82 -12.35 7.82 8.86
CA GLY A 82 -12.23 8.35 10.24
C GLY A 82 -10.99 9.21 10.49
N MET A 83 -10.18 9.50 9.45
CA MET A 83 -9.01 10.38 9.57
C MET A 83 -9.19 11.61 8.69
N VAL A 84 -8.85 12.78 9.23
CA VAL A 84 -8.74 14.01 8.45
C VAL A 84 -7.33 14.10 7.90
N THR A 85 -7.20 14.07 6.59
CA THR A 85 -5.93 14.20 5.87
C THR A 85 -6.05 15.32 4.84
N ALA A 86 -4.92 15.78 4.30
CA ALA A 86 -4.91 16.77 3.23
C ALA A 86 -5.64 16.21 1.97
N PRO A 87 -6.30 17.07 1.18
CA PRO A 87 -6.94 16.63 -0.06
C PRO A 87 -5.98 15.86 -0.98
N GLY A 88 -6.47 14.78 -1.60
CA GLY A 88 -5.67 13.94 -2.48
C GLY A 88 -4.58 13.11 -1.79
N THR A 89 -4.65 12.95 -0.45
CA THR A 89 -3.71 12.09 0.29
C THR A 89 -4.39 10.85 0.83
N THR A 90 -3.61 9.80 1.02
CA THR A 90 -4.05 8.50 1.53
C THR A 90 -3.13 7.98 2.62
N VAL A 91 -3.69 7.30 3.60
CA VAL A 91 -2.97 6.56 4.65
C VAL A 91 -2.74 5.09 4.28
N TYR A 92 -3.36 4.61 3.18
CA TYR A 92 -3.18 3.23 2.73
C TYR A 92 -1.90 3.11 1.91
N GLN A 93 -0.87 2.56 2.54
CA GLN A 93 0.48 2.51 2.01
C GLN A 93 1.06 1.10 2.02
N ARG A 94 2.03 0.83 1.16
CA ARG A 94 2.80 -0.41 1.19
C ARG A 94 4.14 -0.15 1.88
N PRO A 95 4.56 -1.02 2.81
CA PRO A 95 5.88 -0.88 3.44
C PRO A 95 7.00 -0.99 2.41
N VAL A 96 7.90 0.00 2.39
CA VAL A 96 9.06 0.04 1.48
C VAL A 96 10.30 -0.38 2.22
N GLY A 97 10.98 -1.39 1.71
CA GLY A 97 12.23 -1.90 2.29
C GLY A 97 12.67 -3.22 1.69
N LYS A 98 13.93 -3.59 2.01
CA LYS A 98 14.48 -4.88 1.60
C LYS A 98 13.77 -6.01 2.36
N GLY A 99 13.33 -7.03 1.64
CA GLY A 99 12.62 -8.16 2.26
C GLY A 99 11.13 -7.95 2.49
N LEU A 100 10.58 -6.75 2.25
CA LEU A 100 9.17 -6.41 2.41
C LEU A 100 8.39 -6.57 1.10
N MET A 101 7.06 -6.43 1.18
CA MET A 101 6.14 -6.44 0.02
C MET A 101 6.11 -5.07 -0.69
N SER A 102 7.29 -4.52 -0.94
CA SER A 102 7.46 -3.18 -1.49
C SER A 102 6.90 -3.03 -2.92
N PRO A 103 6.37 -1.85 -3.30
CA PRO A 103 5.98 -1.56 -4.68
C PRO A 103 7.18 -1.19 -5.58
N VAL A 104 8.39 -1.54 -5.17
CA VAL A 104 9.63 -1.31 -5.90
C VAL A 104 10.32 -2.65 -6.17
N GLY A 105 10.74 -2.84 -7.43
CA GLY A 105 11.31 -4.12 -7.88
C GLY A 105 10.23 -5.13 -8.32
N GLU A 106 10.61 -6.12 -9.11
CA GLU A 106 9.66 -7.13 -9.59
C GLU A 106 9.40 -8.18 -8.52
N LEU A 107 8.17 -8.22 -8.03
CA LEU A 107 7.69 -9.18 -7.03
C LEU A 107 6.41 -9.86 -7.52
N GLY A 108 6.26 -11.13 -7.16
CA GLY A 108 5.01 -11.87 -7.28
C GLY A 108 4.69 -12.60 -5.98
N PHE A 109 3.49 -13.17 -5.86
CA PHE A 109 3.13 -13.94 -4.66
C PHE A 109 3.99 -15.19 -4.45
N ARG A 110 4.64 -15.72 -5.49
CA ARG A 110 5.62 -16.82 -5.40
C ARG A 110 6.87 -16.46 -4.59
N ASP A 111 7.17 -15.17 -4.44
CA ASP A 111 8.34 -14.67 -3.73
C ASP A 111 8.09 -14.52 -2.22
N VAL A 112 6.85 -14.86 -1.77
CA VAL A 112 6.42 -14.84 -0.36
C VAL A 112 6.53 -16.24 0.19
N THR A 113 7.67 -16.55 0.80
CA THR A 113 7.95 -17.92 1.31
C THR A 113 7.49 -18.13 2.75
N ASP A 114 7.18 -17.05 3.49
CA ASP A 114 6.70 -17.11 4.88
C ASP A 114 5.18 -17.37 4.96
N GLY A 115 4.52 -17.41 3.79
CA GLY A 115 3.09 -17.61 3.64
C GLY A 115 2.33 -16.31 3.41
N LEU A 116 1.36 -16.34 2.49
CA LEU A 116 0.58 -15.15 2.14
C LEU A 116 -0.27 -14.63 3.29
N SER A 117 -0.74 -15.51 4.16
CA SER A 117 -1.52 -15.16 5.36
C SER A 117 -0.67 -14.65 6.53
N ASN A 118 0.66 -14.70 6.41
CA ASN A 118 1.61 -14.27 7.45
C ASN A 118 2.47 -13.08 7.00
N THR A 119 2.18 -12.47 5.86
CA THR A 119 3.00 -11.37 5.33
C THR A 119 2.15 -10.14 5.06
N ILE A 120 2.51 -9.02 5.67
CA ILE A 120 1.84 -7.73 5.47
C ILE A 120 2.18 -7.18 4.08
N MET A 121 1.14 -6.93 3.28
CA MET A 121 1.25 -6.32 1.96
C MET A 121 0.98 -4.81 1.99
N GLY A 122 0.15 -4.35 2.91
CA GLY A 122 -0.19 -2.93 3.07
C GLY A 122 -0.60 -2.59 4.49
N VAL A 123 -0.44 -1.33 4.86
CA VAL A 123 -0.74 -0.81 6.20
C VAL A 123 -1.56 0.48 6.12
N GLU A 124 -2.24 0.77 7.20
CA GLU A 124 -2.89 2.04 7.50
C GLU A 124 -1.95 2.89 8.35
N SER A 125 -1.30 3.88 7.73
CA SER A 125 -0.37 4.78 8.41
C SER A 125 -1.08 5.81 9.30
N LEU A 126 -0.32 6.63 10.01
CA LEU A 126 -0.84 7.82 10.67
C LEU A 126 -1.29 8.86 9.65
N GLY A 127 -2.21 9.76 10.06
CA GLY A 127 -2.71 10.81 9.18
C GLY A 127 -1.63 11.82 8.77
N GLU A 128 -0.65 12.07 9.65
CA GLU A 128 0.52 12.93 9.38
C GLU A 128 1.49 12.33 8.37
N ASP A 129 1.50 10.99 8.25
CA ASP A 129 2.32 10.24 7.28
C ASP A 129 1.56 9.94 5.97
N ALA A 130 0.37 10.55 5.77
CA ALA A 130 -0.40 10.37 4.54
C ALA A 130 0.36 10.91 3.33
N VAL A 131 0.36 10.14 2.24
CA VAL A 131 1.04 10.49 0.99
C VAL A 131 0.03 10.87 -0.09
N LYS A 132 0.43 11.69 -1.06
CA LYS A 132 -0.40 11.97 -2.23
C LYS A 132 -0.64 10.68 -3.00
N TRP A 133 -1.91 10.35 -3.30
CA TRP A 133 -2.27 9.04 -3.81
C TRP A 133 -1.65 8.69 -5.18
N THR A 134 -1.33 9.72 -6.00
CA THR A 134 -0.68 9.55 -7.31
C THR A 134 0.85 9.52 -7.23
N GLN A 135 1.43 10.05 -6.15
CA GLN A 135 2.87 10.12 -5.95
C GLN A 135 3.43 8.71 -5.70
N PRO A 136 4.54 8.33 -6.37
CA PRO A 136 5.17 7.03 -6.17
C PRO A 136 5.96 6.97 -4.86
N ASP A 137 5.28 7.30 -3.77
CA ASP A 137 5.79 7.28 -2.41
C ASP A 137 4.94 6.39 -1.51
N ASP A 138 5.59 5.78 -0.53
CA ASP A 138 5.00 4.85 0.42
C ASP A 138 5.82 4.84 1.72
N ILE A 139 5.26 4.22 2.77
CA ILE A 139 5.83 4.29 4.11
C ILE A 139 7.14 3.50 4.22
N ARG A 140 8.19 4.17 4.70
CA ARG A 140 9.48 3.57 5.07
C ARG A 140 9.48 3.32 6.56
N LEU A 141 9.19 2.10 6.96
CA LEU A 141 9.18 1.73 8.37
C LEU A 141 10.61 1.66 8.90
N ASP A 142 10.80 2.19 10.12
CA ASP A 142 12.05 2.04 10.84
C ASP A 142 12.31 0.56 11.15
N ASN A 143 13.48 0.05 10.82
CA ASN A 143 13.84 -1.35 11.03
C ASN A 143 13.91 -1.73 12.51
N GLU A 144 14.27 -0.79 13.37
CA GLU A 144 14.39 -1.01 14.83
C GLU A 144 13.03 -0.92 15.51
N ALA A 145 12.19 0.05 15.09
CA ALA A 145 10.92 0.36 15.73
C ALA A 145 9.80 0.64 14.71
N PRO A 146 9.39 -0.33 13.87
CA PRO A 146 8.44 -0.10 12.79
C PRO A 146 7.05 0.35 13.26
N LEU A 147 6.67 0.02 14.49
CA LEU A 147 5.38 0.42 15.07
C LEU A 147 5.27 1.92 15.35
N LYS A 148 6.38 2.65 15.54
CA LYS A 148 6.36 4.08 15.84
C LYS A 148 5.68 4.93 14.76
N MET A 149 5.72 4.49 13.50
CA MET A 149 5.10 5.19 12.38
C MET A 149 3.65 4.77 12.14
N LEU A 150 3.13 3.84 12.93
CA LEU A 150 1.79 3.28 12.79
C LEU A 150 0.92 3.50 14.03
N GLN A 151 1.51 3.95 15.13
CA GLN A 151 0.87 4.12 16.43
C GLN A 151 1.20 5.50 17.01
N ASP A 152 0.17 6.26 17.38
CA ASP A 152 0.29 7.60 17.97
C ASP A 152 -0.28 7.70 19.40
N GLY A 153 -0.75 6.58 19.95
CA GLY A 153 -1.40 6.51 21.26
C GLY A 153 -2.83 7.04 21.31
N THR A 154 -3.36 7.61 20.23
CA THR A 154 -4.75 8.10 20.15
C THR A 154 -5.72 7.03 19.66
N ARG A 155 -5.24 6.06 18.89
CA ARG A 155 -5.98 4.92 18.36
C ARG A 155 -5.68 3.65 19.16
N GLN A 156 -6.61 2.72 19.20
CA GLN A 156 -6.39 1.40 19.83
C GLN A 156 -5.51 0.48 18.97
N GLY A 157 -5.29 0.82 17.72
CA GLY A 157 -4.52 0.05 16.75
C GLY A 157 -4.77 0.55 15.33
N PHE A 158 -4.37 -0.23 14.36
CA PHE A 158 -4.46 0.08 12.93
C PHE A 158 -4.78 -1.18 12.13
N HIS A 159 -5.27 -1.01 10.91
CA HIS A 159 -5.51 -2.14 10.02
C HIS A 159 -4.28 -2.40 9.14
N VAL A 160 -4.06 -3.67 8.87
CA VAL A 160 -3.12 -4.14 7.84
C VAL A 160 -3.86 -5.05 6.87
N VAL A 161 -3.36 -5.14 5.65
CA VAL A 161 -3.77 -6.15 4.70
C VAL A 161 -2.63 -7.12 4.47
N LEU A 162 -2.94 -8.41 4.60
CA LEU A 162 -2.01 -9.50 4.36
C LEU A 162 -1.93 -9.81 2.85
N ALA A 163 -0.90 -10.53 2.45
CA ALA A 163 -0.66 -10.85 1.05
C ALA A 163 -1.74 -11.77 0.44
N ASP A 164 -2.51 -12.51 1.25
CA ASP A 164 -3.68 -13.28 0.81
C ASP A 164 -4.95 -12.42 0.64
N GLY A 165 -4.89 -11.13 0.99
CA GLY A 165 -6.00 -10.18 0.93
C GLY A 165 -6.83 -10.08 2.21
N ALA A 166 -6.54 -10.87 3.24
CA ALA A 166 -7.19 -10.73 4.54
C ALA A 166 -6.82 -9.38 5.19
N VAL A 167 -7.79 -8.72 5.81
CA VAL A 167 -7.56 -7.50 6.58
C VAL A 167 -7.67 -7.80 8.06
N VAL A 168 -6.61 -7.47 8.79
CA VAL A 168 -6.47 -7.72 10.22
C VAL A 168 -6.32 -6.39 10.96
N PHE A 169 -6.96 -6.29 12.13
CA PHE A 169 -6.72 -5.18 13.04
C PHE A 169 -5.57 -5.54 13.99
N ILE A 170 -4.55 -4.72 13.99
CA ILE A 170 -3.37 -4.86 14.86
C ILE A 170 -3.55 -3.92 16.05
N ALA A 171 -3.70 -4.51 17.25
CA ALA A 171 -3.78 -3.74 18.48
C ALA A 171 -2.41 -3.13 18.84
N ASN A 172 -2.42 -1.99 19.53
CA ASN A 172 -1.18 -1.30 19.94
C ASN A 172 -0.26 -2.13 20.84
N GLN A 173 -0.80 -3.19 21.49
CA GLN A 173 -0.06 -4.08 22.37
C GLN A 173 0.62 -5.25 21.64
N ILE A 174 0.58 -5.29 20.30
CA ILE A 174 1.27 -6.34 19.55
C ILE A 174 2.75 -6.42 19.96
N ASP A 175 3.26 -7.63 20.07
CA ASP A 175 4.69 -7.86 20.27
C ASP A 175 5.48 -7.31 19.07
N PRO A 176 6.48 -6.42 19.29
CA PRO A 176 7.26 -5.84 18.18
C PRO A 176 8.02 -6.85 17.33
N MET A 177 8.47 -7.98 17.91
CA MET A 177 9.15 -9.03 17.16
C MET A 177 8.18 -9.79 16.28
N LEU A 178 6.98 -10.08 16.79
CA LEU A 178 5.90 -10.66 16.01
C LEU A 178 5.54 -9.76 14.83
N PHE A 179 5.37 -8.44 15.06
CA PHE A 179 5.07 -7.49 13.98
C PHE A 179 6.19 -7.43 12.92
N LYS A 180 7.46 -7.44 13.34
CA LYS A 180 8.61 -7.52 12.41
C LYS A 180 8.56 -8.77 11.54
N GLY A 181 8.25 -9.92 12.12
CA GLY A 181 8.09 -11.18 11.38
C GLY A 181 7.00 -11.09 10.31
N LEU A 182 5.88 -10.42 10.62
CA LEU A 182 4.79 -10.20 9.66
C LEU A 182 5.15 -9.24 8.51
N LEU A 183 6.15 -8.39 8.65
CA LEU A 183 6.58 -7.47 7.60
C LEU A 183 7.43 -8.15 6.54
N THR A 184 8.17 -9.22 6.89
CA THR A 184 9.08 -9.89 5.96
C THR A 184 8.35 -10.93 5.11
N ARG A 185 8.74 -11.04 3.82
CA ARG A 185 8.18 -12.04 2.90
C ARG A 185 8.95 -13.37 2.86
N SER A 186 10.17 -13.38 3.44
CA SER A 186 11.08 -14.52 3.38
C SER A 186 12.06 -14.57 4.55
N GLY A 187 11.68 -14.05 5.72
CA GLY A 187 12.49 -14.01 6.94
C GLY A 187 12.59 -15.37 7.63
N ARG A 188 11.63 -16.28 7.34
CA ARG A 188 11.48 -17.62 7.96
C ARG A 188 11.22 -17.59 9.46
N GLU A 189 10.73 -16.48 9.98
CA GLU A 189 10.22 -16.40 11.33
C GLU A 189 8.91 -17.21 11.44
N ARG A 190 8.77 -17.98 12.52
CA ARG A 190 7.46 -18.56 12.84
C ARG A 190 6.56 -17.47 13.42
N VAL A 191 5.52 -17.15 12.71
CA VAL A 191 4.48 -16.22 13.12
C VAL A 191 3.23 -17.03 13.37
N ASP A 192 2.89 -17.21 14.66
CA ASP A 192 1.60 -17.80 15.06
C ASP A 192 0.68 -16.64 15.48
N PHE A 193 -0.37 -16.39 14.67
CA PHE A 193 -1.44 -15.42 14.96
C PHE A 193 -2.51 -15.99 15.84
#